data_ada5e467cd132ece38d6f5b057e5f483
#
_entry.id   ada5e467cd132ece38d6f5b057e5f483
#
_cell.length_a   1.000
_cell.length_b   1.000
_cell.length_c   1.000
_cell.angle_alpha   90.00
_cell.angle_beta   90.00
_cell.angle_gamma   90.00
#
_symmetry.space_group_name_H-M   'P 1'
#
loop_
_entity.id
_entity.type
_entity.pdbx_description
1 polymer ?
#
loop_
_entity_poly.entity_id
_entity_poly.type
_entity_poly.pdbx_seq_one_letter_code
_entity_poly.pdbx_strand_id
1 'polypeptide(L)'
;YEAYRRQYGDDDVRIRRRLERERFSLPIVTLTEENKKTKEVKVVDEFLADYYSLYERRTATNIGELINIVLEHIESANKAKLSGVFRNIDFNSEANLGQTKERNRRLKNLLEDFNKPELDLRPSRVSEDVIGNTYIYLIERFGADAGKKAGEFYTPHKVSELVARLAAPK
;
A
#
# COMPACT_ATOMS: atom_id res chain seq x y z
N TYR A 1 -3.71 -1.87 20.13
CA TYR A 1 -3.50 -1.89 21.57
C TYR A 1 -4.09 -3.16 22.20
N GLU A 2 -5.37 -3.47 21.98
CA GLU A 2 -6.05 -4.62 22.60
C GLU A 2 -5.43 -5.98 22.21
N ALA A 3 -5.00 -6.16 20.97
CA ALA A 3 -4.34 -7.38 20.53
C ALA A 3 -3.03 -7.63 21.31
N TYR A 4 -2.25 -6.59 21.54
CA TYR A 4 -1.03 -6.69 22.35
C TYR A 4 -1.33 -6.81 23.85
N ARG A 5 -2.42 -6.25 24.34
CA ARG A 5 -2.86 -6.46 25.71
C ARG A 5 -3.17 -7.94 25.98
N ARG A 6 -3.78 -8.63 25.04
CA ARG A 6 -3.99 -10.10 25.15
C ARG A 6 -2.70 -10.89 25.19
N GLN A 7 -1.65 -10.42 24.50
CA GLN A 7 -0.36 -11.09 24.40
C GLN A 7 0.58 -10.76 25.57
N TYR A 8 0.58 -9.52 26.04
CA TYR A 8 1.53 -9.01 27.04
C TYR A 8 0.88 -8.68 28.39
N GLY A 9 -0.42 -8.98 28.58
CA GLY A 9 -1.15 -8.60 29.78
C GLY A 9 -1.30 -7.10 29.91
N ASP A 10 -1.26 -6.60 31.16
CA ASP A 10 -1.41 -5.16 31.43
C ASP A 10 -0.06 -4.40 31.46
N ASP A 11 0.99 -4.94 30.83
CA ASP A 11 2.26 -4.22 30.65
C ASP A 11 2.15 -3.11 29.58
N ASP A 12 1.59 -1.98 30.00
CA ASP A 12 1.33 -0.83 29.15
C ASP A 12 2.60 -0.26 28.49
N VAL A 13 3.74 -0.30 29.19
CA VAL A 13 5.03 0.21 28.67
C VAL A 13 5.50 -0.65 27.49
N ARG A 14 5.39 -1.98 27.63
CA ARG A 14 5.80 -2.93 26.59
C ARG A 14 4.88 -2.85 25.38
N ILE A 15 3.56 -2.73 25.61
CA ILE A 15 2.57 -2.54 24.56
C ILE A 15 2.82 -1.26 23.77
N ARG A 16 3.04 -0.14 24.46
CA ARG A 16 3.32 1.16 23.80
C ARG A 16 4.60 1.12 22.96
N ARG A 17 5.69 0.55 23.49
CA ARG A 17 6.94 0.37 22.74
C ARG A 17 6.76 -0.47 21.49
N ARG A 18 5.90 -1.51 21.54
CA ARG A 18 5.60 -2.35 20.39
C ARG A 18 4.80 -1.58 19.35
N LEU A 19 3.76 -0.88 19.77
CA LEU A 19 2.93 -0.03 18.90
C LEU A 19 3.76 1.08 18.22
N GLU A 20 4.69 1.71 18.94
CA GLU A 20 5.57 2.72 18.35
C GLU A 20 6.44 2.16 17.23
N ARG A 21 6.91 0.92 17.34
CA ARG A 21 7.68 0.24 16.29
C ARG A 21 6.86 -0.09 15.06
N GLU A 22 5.55 -0.29 15.21
CA GLU A 22 4.63 -0.68 14.13
C GLU A 22 3.87 0.50 13.53
N ARG A 23 3.87 1.65 14.20
CA ARG A 23 3.23 2.85 13.69
C ARG A 23 3.92 3.38 12.44
N PHE A 24 3.09 3.83 11.52
CA PHE A 24 3.50 4.68 10.41
C PHE A 24 3.05 6.11 10.67
N SER A 25 3.90 7.07 10.32
CA SER A 25 3.56 8.47 10.31
C SER A 25 2.84 8.80 9.00
N LEU A 26 1.69 9.46 9.09
CA LEU A 26 0.98 10.00 7.94
C LEU A 26 1.27 11.51 7.90
N PRO A 27 2.10 11.99 6.97
CA PRO A 27 2.42 13.41 6.86
C PRO A 27 1.29 14.20 6.23
N ILE A 28 1.36 15.52 6.36
CA ILE A 28 0.52 16.44 5.59
C ILE A 28 1.21 16.69 4.24
N VAL A 29 0.44 16.59 3.18
CA VAL A 29 0.83 16.97 1.83
C VAL A 29 0.35 18.39 1.59
N THR A 30 1.25 19.28 1.19
CA THR A 30 0.93 20.66 0.82
C THR A 30 1.24 20.83 -0.66
N LEU A 31 0.21 21.05 -1.45
CA LEU A 31 0.35 21.35 -2.88
C LEU A 31 0.47 22.85 -3.08
N THR A 32 1.44 23.25 -3.88
CA THR A 32 1.70 24.66 -4.17
C THR A 32 1.72 24.93 -5.67
N GLU A 33 1.25 26.08 -6.06
CA GLU A 33 1.40 26.61 -7.41
C GLU A 33 2.28 27.87 -7.40
N GLU A 34 3.27 27.90 -8.30
CA GLU A 34 4.10 29.08 -8.51
C GLU A 34 3.51 29.92 -9.64
N ASN A 35 3.25 31.18 -9.36
CA ASN A 35 2.89 32.13 -10.40
C ASN A 35 4.10 32.42 -11.29
N LYS A 36 4.04 32.01 -12.54
CA LYS A 36 5.15 32.14 -13.51
C LYS A 36 5.64 33.57 -13.73
N LYS A 37 4.79 34.57 -13.46
CA LYS A 37 5.13 36.00 -13.65
C LYS A 37 5.68 36.65 -12.38
N THR A 38 5.02 36.42 -11.24
CA THR A 38 5.39 37.08 -9.96
C THR A 38 6.33 36.26 -9.10
N LYS A 39 6.54 34.97 -9.44
CA LYS A 39 7.34 34.01 -8.64
C LYS A 39 6.74 33.77 -7.22
N GLU A 40 5.52 34.21 -7.00
CA GLU A 40 4.83 33.93 -5.76
C GLU A 40 4.36 32.50 -5.72
N VAL A 41 4.61 31.84 -4.59
CA VAL A 41 4.16 30.47 -4.33
C VAL A 41 2.90 30.53 -3.47
N LYS A 42 1.81 29.95 -3.95
CA LYS A 42 0.54 29.88 -3.25
C LYS A 42 0.19 28.42 -2.93
N VAL A 43 -0.22 28.16 -1.69
CA VAL A 43 -0.79 26.87 -1.32
C VAL A 43 -2.17 26.74 -1.98
N VAL A 44 -2.37 25.67 -2.74
CA VAL A 44 -3.63 25.40 -3.46
C VAL A 44 -4.44 24.29 -2.80
N ASP A 45 -3.78 23.35 -2.12
CA ASP A 45 -4.45 22.30 -1.38
C ASP A 45 -3.53 21.79 -0.24
N GLU A 46 -4.15 21.34 0.85
CA GLU A 46 -3.45 20.73 1.98
C GLU A 46 -4.30 19.59 2.54
N PHE A 47 -3.70 18.39 2.67
CA PHE A 47 -4.43 17.21 3.12
C PHE A 47 -3.51 16.18 3.76
N LEU A 48 -4.07 15.26 4.54
CA LEU A 48 -3.34 14.15 5.14
C LEU A 48 -2.96 13.13 4.05
N ALA A 49 -1.73 12.62 4.11
CA ALA A 49 -1.26 11.57 3.21
C ALA A 49 -1.88 10.23 3.58
N ASP A 50 -3.16 10.05 3.29
CA ASP A 50 -3.90 8.83 3.55
C ASP A 50 -4.79 8.41 2.37
N TYR A 51 -5.40 7.23 2.50
CA TYR A 51 -6.30 6.69 1.49
C TYR A 51 -7.55 7.57 1.31
N TYR A 52 -8.13 8.08 2.39
CA TYR A 52 -9.38 8.84 2.32
C TYR A 52 -9.20 10.15 1.57
N SER A 53 -8.10 10.83 1.79
CA SER A 53 -7.76 12.06 1.06
C SER A 53 -7.60 11.81 -0.45
N LEU A 54 -7.02 10.67 -0.83
CA LEU A 54 -6.94 10.24 -2.23
C LEU A 54 -8.32 9.86 -2.79
N TYR A 55 -9.14 9.16 -2.01
CA TYR A 55 -10.48 8.75 -2.40
C TYR A 55 -11.39 9.97 -2.67
N GLU A 56 -11.32 10.99 -1.86
CA GLU A 56 -12.05 12.25 -2.07
C GLU A 56 -11.62 12.92 -3.39
N ARG A 57 -10.36 12.80 -3.76
CA ARG A 57 -9.76 13.39 -4.99
C ARG A 57 -9.75 12.43 -6.18
N ARG A 58 -10.42 11.27 -6.12
CA ARG A 58 -10.35 10.21 -7.15
C ARG A 58 -10.81 10.63 -8.55
N THR A 59 -11.54 11.73 -8.66
CA THR A 59 -11.99 12.29 -9.96
C THR A 59 -11.07 13.38 -10.48
N ALA A 60 -9.99 13.72 -9.77
CA ALA A 60 -9.03 14.72 -10.20
C ALA A 60 -8.34 14.30 -11.50
N THR A 61 -8.07 15.25 -12.37
CA THR A 61 -7.39 15.00 -13.66
C THR A 61 -5.94 14.55 -13.49
N ASN A 62 -5.33 14.87 -12.35
CA ASN A 62 -3.96 14.53 -11.98
C ASN A 62 -3.88 13.46 -10.87
N ILE A 63 -4.89 12.58 -10.76
CA ILE A 63 -4.96 11.59 -9.66
C ILE A 63 -3.73 10.68 -9.60
N GLY A 64 -3.13 10.31 -10.74
CA GLY A 64 -1.89 9.51 -10.76
C GLY A 64 -0.72 10.22 -10.11
N GLU A 65 -0.56 11.51 -10.37
CA GLU A 65 0.45 12.35 -9.73
C GLU A 65 0.20 12.50 -8.23
N LEU A 66 -1.06 12.72 -7.83
CA LEU A 66 -1.43 12.81 -6.41
C LEU A 66 -1.10 11.53 -5.64
N ILE A 67 -1.34 10.36 -6.23
CA ILE A 67 -0.98 9.08 -5.63
C ILE A 67 0.55 9.00 -5.45
N ASN A 68 1.34 9.34 -6.47
CA ASN A 68 2.79 9.33 -6.38
C ASN A 68 3.30 10.25 -5.26
N ILE A 69 2.79 11.48 -5.19
CA ILE A 69 3.14 12.46 -4.15
C ILE A 69 2.82 11.92 -2.75
N VAL A 70 1.63 11.36 -2.54
CA VAL A 70 1.22 10.78 -1.26
C VAL A 70 2.14 9.65 -0.84
N LEU A 71 2.46 8.71 -1.75
CA LEU A 71 3.35 7.59 -1.46
C LEU A 71 4.78 8.04 -1.15
N GLU A 72 5.30 9.04 -1.86
CA GLU A 72 6.61 9.64 -1.60
C GLU A 72 6.66 10.30 -0.21
N HIS A 73 5.63 11.05 0.16
CA HIS A 73 5.52 11.67 1.48
C HIS A 73 5.44 10.61 2.60
N ILE A 74 4.65 9.54 2.41
CA ILE A 74 4.56 8.43 3.37
C ILE A 74 5.93 7.73 3.50
N GLU A 75 6.61 7.43 2.39
CA GLU A 75 7.96 6.82 2.40
C GLU A 75 8.95 7.72 3.12
N SER A 76 8.94 9.01 2.80
CA SER A 76 9.86 10.00 3.40
C SER A 76 9.67 10.15 4.90
N ALA A 77 8.42 10.14 5.39
CA ALA A 77 8.10 10.20 6.80
C ALA A 77 8.43 8.90 7.56
N ASN A 78 8.58 7.77 6.84
CA ASN A 78 8.79 6.45 7.42
C ASN A 78 10.05 5.75 6.86
N LYS A 79 11.09 6.48 6.55
CA LYS A 79 12.32 5.96 5.88
C LYS A 79 12.88 4.69 6.51
N ALA A 80 12.86 4.58 7.84
CA ALA A 80 13.39 3.42 8.55
C ALA A 80 12.66 2.10 8.21
N LYS A 81 11.41 2.18 7.71
CA LYS A 81 10.55 1.02 7.43
C LYS A 81 10.22 0.87 5.95
N LEU A 82 10.08 1.97 5.22
CA LEU A 82 9.54 2.00 3.87
C LEU A 82 10.55 2.43 2.80
N SER A 83 11.83 2.62 3.14
CA SER A 83 12.83 3.07 2.16
C SER A 83 12.89 2.13 0.95
N GLY A 84 12.61 2.66 -0.23
CA GLY A 84 12.63 1.96 -1.50
C GLY A 84 11.42 1.06 -1.80
N VAL A 85 10.40 1.03 -0.92
CA VAL A 85 9.20 0.19 -1.12
C VAL A 85 8.42 0.64 -2.35
N PHE A 86 8.30 1.95 -2.56
CA PHE A 86 7.56 2.51 -3.71
C PHE A 86 8.47 2.88 -4.89
N ARG A 87 9.76 2.50 -4.83
CA ARG A 87 10.71 2.73 -5.92
C ARG A 87 10.24 1.98 -7.17
N ASN A 88 10.28 2.65 -8.32
CA ASN A 88 9.84 2.13 -9.62
C ASN A 88 8.32 1.93 -9.77
N ILE A 89 7.51 2.45 -8.87
CA ILE A 89 6.07 2.53 -9.02
C ILE A 89 5.72 3.94 -9.48
N ASP A 90 5.06 4.07 -10.63
CA ASP A 90 4.60 5.35 -11.17
C ASP A 90 3.16 5.23 -11.64
N PHE A 91 2.26 5.79 -10.85
CA PHE A 91 0.82 5.85 -11.16
C PHE A 91 0.49 6.91 -12.23
N ASN A 92 1.49 7.69 -12.68
CA ASN A 92 1.33 8.64 -13.76
C ASN A 92 1.91 8.13 -15.10
N SER A 93 2.44 6.89 -15.13
CA SER A 93 3.05 6.28 -16.31
C SER A 93 2.02 6.02 -17.41
N GLU A 94 2.20 6.67 -18.56
CA GLU A 94 1.40 6.42 -19.76
C GLU A 94 1.68 5.02 -20.35
N ALA A 95 2.93 4.58 -20.31
CA ALA A 95 3.33 3.29 -20.82
C ALA A 95 2.63 2.12 -20.11
N ASN A 96 2.43 2.22 -18.79
CA ASN A 96 1.86 1.15 -17.98
C ASN A 96 0.34 1.26 -17.83
N LEU A 97 -0.19 2.47 -17.75
CA LEU A 97 -1.60 2.72 -17.42
C LEU A 97 -2.42 3.31 -18.57
N GLY A 98 -1.77 3.63 -19.69
CA GLY A 98 -2.38 4.26 -20.84
C GLY A 98 -2.50 5.79 -20.69
N GLN A 99 -3.14 6.41 -21.69
CA GLN A 99 -3.31 7.86 -21.74
C GLN A 99 -4.15 8.38 -20.56
N THR A 100 -4.06 9.68 -20.29
CA THR A 100 -4.64 10.35 -19.11
C THR A 100 -6.08 9.93 -18.82
N LYS A 101 -6.97 9.90 -19.82
CA LYS A 101 -8.38 9.52 -19.62
C LYS A 101 -8.53 8.09 -19.11
N GLU A 102 -7.84 7.16 -19.75
CA GLU A 102 -7.88 5.74 -19.39
C GLU A 102 -7.21 5.49 -18.05
N ARG A 103 -6.04 6.07 -17.83
CA ARG A 103 -5.32 6.03 -16.56
C ARG A 103 -6.20 6.50 -15.41
N ASN A 104 -6.79 7.70 -15.53
CA ASN A 104 -7.63 8.26 -14.48
C ASN A 104 -8.87 7.39 -14.21
N ARG A 105 -9.46 6.80 -15.25
CA ARG A 105 -10.56 5.84 -15.09
C ARG A 105 -10.14 4.61 -14.29
N ARG A 106 -8.98 4.02 -14.62
CA ARG A 106 -8.45 2.84 -13.90
C ARG A 106 -8.12 3.17 -12.44
N LEU A 107 -7.46 4.31 -12.19
CA LEU A 107 -7.10 4.72 -10.84
C LEU A 107 -8.33 5.07 -9.99
N LYS A 108 -9.34 5.74 -10.59
CA LYS A 108 -10.62 5.96 -9.92
C LYS A 108 -11.26 4.64 -9.51
N ASN A 109 -11.39 3.69 -10.43
CA ASN A 109 -11.98 2.38 -10.15
C ASN A 109 -11.18 1.63 -9.06
N LEU A 110 -9.85 1.69 -9.11
CA LEU A 110 -9.00 1.09 -8.08
C LEU A 110 -9.29 1.67 -6.69
N LEU A 111 -9.37 2.99 -6.58
CA LEU A 111 -9.70 3.65 -5.31
C LEU A 111 -11.14 3.30 -4.86
N GLU A 112 -12.09 3.20 -5.77
CA GLU A 112 -13.45 2.76 -5.45
C GLU A 112 -13.50 1.30 -4.99
N ASP A 113 -12.70 0.42 -5.60
CA ASP A 113 -12.60 -0.99 -5.18
C ASP A 113 -12.03 -1.10 -3.76
N PHE A 114 -10.98 -0.36 -3.44
CA PHE A 114 -10.42 -0.35 -2.08
C PHE A 114 -11.37 0.24 -1.01
N ASN A 115 -12.39 0.99 -1.42
CA ASN A 115 -13.40 1.50 -0.49
C ASN A 115 -14.50 0.47 -0.15
N LYS A 116 -14.48 -0.69 -0.78
CA LYS A 116 -15.48 -1.74 -0.50
C LYS A 116 -15.24 -2.36 0.87
N PRO A 117 -16.31 -2.65 1.63
CA PRO A 117 -16.20 -3.28 2.95
C PRO A 117 -15.43 -4.61 2.95
N GLU A 118 -15.46 -5.35 1.84
CA GLU A 118 -14.77 -6.62 1.65
C GLU A 118 -13.24 -6.47 1.63
N LEU A 119 -12.75 -5.27 1.30
CA LEU A 119 -11.31 -4.93 1.29
C LEU A 119 -10.88 -4.14 2.52
N ASP A 120 -11.63 -4.23 3.61
CA ASP A 120 -11.22 -3.67 4.90
C ASP A 120 -10.13 -4.54 5.52
N LEU A 121 -8.86 -4.22 5.22
CA LEU A 121 -7.68 -4.94 5.68
C LEU A 121 -7.19 -4.52 7.07
N ARG A 122 -8.01 -3.84 7.86
CA ARG A 122 -7.63 -3.48 9.24
C ARG A 122 -7.36 -4.75 10.07
N PRO A 123 -6.35 -4.75 10.94
CA PRO A 123 -6.01 -5.92 11.77
C PRO A 123 -7.16 -6.43 12.67
N SER A 124 -8.16 -5.60 12.93
CA SER A 124 -9.39 -5.98 13.64
C SER A 124 -10.38 -6.76 12.78
N ARG A 125 -10.22 -6.75 11.46
CA ARG A 125 -11.12 -7.38 10.49
C ARG A 125 -10.51 -8.59 9.80
N VAL A 126 -9.20 -8.57 9.55
CA VAL A 126 -8.49 -9.63 8.85
C VAL A 126 -7.36 -10.19 9.70
N SER A 127 -7.17 -11.52 9.65
CA SER A 127 -6.03 -12.18 10.25
C SER A 127 -4.76 -12.02 9.39
N GLU A 128 -3.59 -12.20 10.01
CA GLU A 128 -2.31 -12.25 9.29
C GLU A 128 -2.30 -13.32 8.19
N ASP A 129 -3.00 -14.45 8.42
CA ASP A 129 -3.11 -15.53 7.44
C ASP A 129 -3.82 -15.09 6.15
N VAL A 130 -4.85 -14.21 6.25
CA VAL A 130 -5.55 -13.69 5.08
C VAL A 130 -4.62 -12.82 4.25
N ILE A 131 -3.82 -11.96 4.89
CA ILE A 131 -2.83 -11.10 4.21
C ILE A 131 -1.76 -11.97 3.53
N GLY A 132 -1.23 -12.97 4.23
CA GLY A 132 -0.25 -13.91 3.70
C GLY A 132 -0.79 -14.71 2.50
N ASN A 133 -2.00 -15.23 2.59
CA ASN A 133 -2.64 -15.97 1.51
C ASN A 133 -2.93 -15.06 0.30
N THR A 134 -3.33 -13.80 0.53
CA THR A 134 -3.53 -12.83 -0.54
C THR A 134 -2.22 -12.53 -1.27
N TYR A 135 -1.13 -12.38 -0.53
CA TYR A 135 0.21 -12.18 -1.11
C TYR A 135 0.62 -13.37 -1.98
N ILE A 136 0.46 -14.60 -1.50
CA ILE A 136 0.76 -15.81 -2.28
C ILE A 136 -0.11 -15.87 -3.55
N TYR A 137 -1.41 -15.60 -3.43
CA TYR A 137 -2.32 -15.56 -4.57
C TYR A 137 -1.87 -14.54 -5.64
N LEU A 138 -1.44 -13.34 -5.22
CA LEU A 138 -0.94 -12.32 -6.15
C LEU A 138 0.35 -12.78 -6.85
N ILE A 139 1.29 -13.41 -6.12
CA ILE A 139 2.51 -13.98 -6.72
C ILE A 139 2.15 -15.04 -7.77
N GLU A 140 1.21 -15.93 -7.47
CA GLU A 140 0.75 -16.95 -8.42
C GLU A 140 0.19 -16.33 -9.69
N ARG A 141 -0.65 -15.29 -9.54
CA ARG A 141 -1.26 -14.58 -10.68
C ARG A 141 -0.23 -13.84 -11.50
N PHE A 142 0.63 -13.06 -10.89
CA PHE A 142 1.68 -12.33 -11.60
C PHE A 142 2.73 -13.28 -12.20
N GLY A 143 3.04 -14.39 -11.54
CA GLY A 143 3.93 -15.42 -12.08
C GLY A 143 3.35 -16.10 -13.32
N ALA A 144 2.04 -16.37 -13.35
CA ALA A 144 1.36 -16.93 -14.51
C ALA A 144 1.36 -15.95 -15.71
N ASP A 145 1.15 -14.66 -15.47
CA ASP A 145 1.14 -13.63 -16.50
C ASP A 145 2.56 -13.31 -17.02
N ALA A 146 3.58 -13.40 -16.17
CA ALA A 146 4.98 -13.17 -16.55
C ALA A 146 5.59 -14.29 -17.42
N GLY A 147 4.90 -15.40 -17.63
CA GLY A 147 5.26 -16.52 -18.49
C GLY A 147 6.66 -17.11 -18.25
N LYS A 148 6.80 -18.41 -18.14
CA LYS A 148 8.04 -19.22 -18.10
C LYS A 148 8.93 -19.16 -16.84
N LYS A 149 8.81 -18.19 -15.93
CA LYS A 149 9.70 -18.07 -14.75
C LYS A 149 9.00 -18.15 -13.39
N ALA A 150 7.72 -18.53 -13.34
CA ALA A 150 6.97 -18.60 -12.08
C ALA A 150 7.62 -19.56 -11.06
N GLY A 151 8.24 -20.64 -11.50
CA GLY A 151 8.95 -21.57 -10.62
C GLY A 151 10.26 -21.02 -10.00
N GLU A 152 10.79 -19.90 -10.51
CA GLU A 152 11.97 -19.25 -9.94
C GLU A 152 11.63 -18.36 -8.74
N PHE A 153 10.37 -17.96 -8.60
CA PHE A 153 9.95 -16.97 -7.60
C PHE A 153 9.29 -17.57 -6.36
N TYR A 154 8.68 -18.74 -6.49
CA TYR A 154 8.07 -19.40 -5.34
C TYR A 154 7.81 -20.88 -5.60
N THR A 155 7.75 -21.68 -4.52
CA THR A 155 7.36 -23.09 -4.60
C THR A 155 5.83 -23.18 -4.66
N PRO A 156 5.24 -23.81 -5.69
CA PRO A 156 3.78 -23.95 -5.77
C PRO A 156 3.19 -24.54 -4.50
N HIS A 157 2.05 -23.98 -4.04
CA HIS A 157 1.43 -24.33 -2.76
C HIS A 157 1.26 -25.85 -2.55
N LYS A 158 0.83 -26.58 -3.60
CA LYS A 158 0.67 -28.06 -3.51
C LYS A 158 1.98 -28.78 -3.32
N VAL A 159 3.08 -28.25 -3.84
CA VAL A 159 4.42 -28.84 -3.67
C VAL A 159 4.91 -28.57 -2.25
N SER A 160 4.77 -27.36 -1.74
CA SER A 160 5.13 -27.01 -0.37
C SER A 160 4.29 -27.79 0.66
N GLU A 161 3.00 -28.00 0.41
CA GLU A 161 2.13 -28.81 1.24
C GLU A 161 2.58 -30.28 1.23
N LEU A 162 2.91 -30.84 0.08
CA LEU A 162 3.43 -32.20 -0.04
C LEU A 162 4.73 -32.37 0.74
N VAL A 163 5.68 -31.43 0.56
CA VAL A 163 6.96 -31.45 1.29
C VAL A 163 6.73 -31.34 2.78
N ALA A 164 5.84 -30.44 3.23
CA ALA A 164 5.51 -30.30 4.64
C ALA A 164 4.90 -31.57 5.24
N ARG A 165 4.00 -32.26 4.51
CA ARG A 165 3.43 -33.53 4.94
C ARG A 165 4.45 -34.67 5.01
N LEU A 166 5.42 -34.71 4.09
CA LEU A 166 6.49 -35.69 4.08
C LEU A 166 7.52 -35.42 5.19
N ALA A 167 7.79 -34.17 5.49
CA ALA A 167 8.74 -33.74 6.51
C ALA A 167 8.11 -33.60 7.91
N ALA A 168 6.79 -33.74 8.03
CA ALA A 168 6.10 -33.57 9.31
C ALA A 168 6.72 -34.45 10.40
N PRO A 169 7.25 -33.89 11.48
CA PRO A 169 7.77 -34.68 12.60
C PRO A 169 6.64 -35.50 13.20
N LYS A 170 6.95 -36.77 13.51
CA LYS A 170 6.02 -37.66 14.26
C LYS A 170 5.85 -37.18 15.69
#